data_97b3b4d670bb925b3fc4cdcc9616f5c4
#
_entry.id   97b3b4d670bb925b3fc4cdcc9616f5c4
#
_cell.length_a   1.000
_cell.length_b   1.000
_cell.length_c   1.000
_cell.angle_alpha   90.00
_cell.angle_beta   90.00
_cell.angle_gamma   90.00
#
_symmetry.space_group_name_H-M   'P 1'
#
loop_
_entity.id
_entity.type
_entity.pdbx_description
1 polymer ?
#
loop_
_entity_poly.entity_id
_entity_poly.type
_entity_poly.pdbx_seq_one_letter_code
_entity_poly.pdbx_strand_id
1 'polypeptide(L)'
;LLSKDTWKVLDYIIDEPNPNKNLNLAINSNLGVPDNLIDDMIEKLKRIEDEDRVKELVIFTSVDTWGPQADYIRNGLEFNRFWDNMNKVLSSLDRAVVTIMSTYNALSVPNYSKLIDGVYDLKKTYGSDDRYWKSALFLDSSYLRFPTHQTVQVLPQVWNKKIYEQAQLADFYSIPA
;
A
#
# COMPACT_ATOMS: atom_id res chain seq x y z
N LEU A 1 9.44 -5.06 7.50
CA LEU A 1 9.14 -4.19 8.60
C LEU A 1 10.04 -4.56 9.74
N LEU A 2 10.59 -3.59 10.33
CA LEU A 2 10.91 -3.60 11.73
C LEU A 2 12.32 -4.07 12.01
N SER A 3 13.25 -3.50 11.21
CA SER A 3 14.60 -3.38 11.75
C SER A 3 14.50 -2.58 13.05
N LYS A 4 15.34 -2.91 14.02
CA LYS A 4 15.46 -2.14 15.28
C LYS A 4 15.68 -0.64 15.01
N ASP A 5 16.22 -0.29 13.85
CA ASP A 5 16.50 1.09 13.46
C ASP A 5 15.25 1.85 13.05
N THR A 6 14.24 1.18 12.46
CA THR A 6 12.94 1.82 12.21
C THR A 6 12.31 2.32 13.51
N TRP A 7 12.30 1.49 14.55
CA TRP A 7 11.76 1.88 15.85
C TRP A 7 12.52 3.04 16.49
N LYS A 8 13.86 3.01 16.42
CA LYS A 8 14.69 4.11 16.93
C LYS A 8 14.41 5.42 16.20
N VAL A 9 14.18 5.38 14.88
CA VAL A 9 13.83 6.58 14.10
C VAL A 9 12.47 7.13 14.52
N LEU A 10 11.47 6.25 14.70
CA LEU A 10 10.16 6.67 15.19
C LEU A 10 10.26 7.28 16.59
N ASP A 11 10.97 6.63 17.51
CA ASP A 11 11.19 7.13 18.85
C ASP A 11 11.92 8.49 18.84
N TYR A 12 12.95 8.62 18.01
CA TYR A 12 13.66 9.89 17.84
C TYR A 12 12.73 11.03 17.38
N ILE A 13 11.87 10.77 16.38
CA ILE A 13 10.91 11.78 15.89
C ILE A 13 9.92 12.15 16.99
N ILE A 14 9.47 11.17 17.79
CA ILE A 14 8.54 11.38 18.90
C ILE A 14 9.17 12.17 20.03
N ASP A 15 10.41 11.87 20.38
CA ASP A 15 11.08 12.44 21.56
C ASP A 15 11.79 13.80 21.26
N GLU A 16 11.96 14.16 19.97
CA GLU A 16 12.58 15.43 19.58
C GLU A 16 11.72 16.62 20.08
N PRO A 17 12.29 17.54 20.89
CA PRO A 17 11.54 18.66 21.45
C PRO A 17 10.95 19.60 20.41
N ASN A 18 11.58 19.69 19.23
CA ASN A 18 11.18 20.59 18.15
C ASN A 18 10.71 19.80 16.93
N PRO A 19 9.40 19.65 16.70
CA PRO A 19 8.87 18.96 15.52
C PRO A 19 9.40 19.56 14.22
N ASN A 20 9.82 18.70 13.30
CA ASN A 20 10.26 19.15 11.97
C ASN A 20 9.11 19.07 10.97
N LYS A 21 8.33 20.14 10.88
CA LYS A 21 7.17 20.26 9.98
C LYS A 21 7.53 20.29 8.48
N ASN A 22 8.81 20.18 8.12
CA ASN A 22 9.26 20.01 6.75
C ASN A 22 9.72 18.59 6.44
N LEU A 23 9.73 17.70 7.46
CA LEU A 23 10.12 16.30 7.29
C LEU A 23 9.02 15.49 6.62
N ASN A 24 9.36 14.79 5.56
CA ASN A 24 8.51 13.75 4.98
C ASN A 24 8.99 12.40 5.52
N LEU A 25 8.14 11.69 6.24
CA LEU A 25 8.43 10.37 6.78
C LEU A 25 7.86 9.30 5.86
N ALA A 26 8.73 8.43 5.34
CA ALA A 26 8.34 7.30 4.51
C ALA A 26 8.76 5.98 5.16
N ILE A 27 7.82 5.05 5.25
CA ILE A 27 8.04 3.72 5.83
C ILE A 27 7.76 2.65 4.77
N ASN A 28 8.71 1.75 4.54
CA ASN A 28 8.49 0.58 3.71
C ASN A 28 8.13 -0.63 4.57
N SER A 29 6.97 -1.22 4.30
CA SER A 29 6.47 -2.37 5.03
C SER A 29 5.68 -3.30 4.12
N ASN A 30 5.84 -4.61 4.29
CA ASN A 30 4.97 -5.57 3.63
C ASN A 30 3.60 -5.74 4.33
N LEU A 31 3.36 -5.05 5.44
CA LEU A 31 2.16 -5.11 6.28
C LEU A 31 1.71 -6.54 6.69
N GLY A 32 2.47 -7.56 6.36
CA GLY A 32 2.19 -8.96 6.71
C GLY A 32 2.68 -9.37 8.09
N VAL A 33 2.86 -8.41 9.00
CA VAL A 33 3.41 -8.64 10.35
C VAL A 33 2.33 -9.07 11.33
N PRO A 34 2.72 -9.73 12.46
CA PRO A 34 1.81 -10.02 13.56
C PRO A 34 1.14 -8.77 14.14
N ASP A 35 -0.05 -8.95 14.71
CA ASP A 35 -0.92 -7.85 15.19
C ASP A 35 -0.22 -6.93 16.20
N ASN A 36 0.54 -7.51 17.14
CA ASN A 36 1.27 -6.70 18.14
C ASN A 36 2.23 -5.70 17.50
N LEU A 37 2.90 -6.09 16.41
CA LEU A 37 3.85 -5.21 15.72
C LEU A 37 3.15 -4.15 14.87
N ILE A 38 1.99 -4.45 14.32
CA ILE A 38 1.21 -3.46 13.59
C ILE A 38 0.58 -2.46 14.56
N ASP A 39 0.12 -2.93 15.74
CA ASP A 39 -0.45 -2.08 16.78
C ASP A 39 0.59 -1.11 17.35
N ASP A 40 1.77 -1.59 17.69
CA ASP A 40 2.88 -0.76 18.15
C ASP A 40 3.28 0.31 17.11
N MET A 41 3.27 -0.07 15.81
CA MET A 41 3.57 0.87 14.74
C MET A 41 2.48 1.94 14.64
N ILE A 42 1.23 1.55 14.66
CA ILE A 42 0.09 2.47 14.58
C ILE A 42 0.10 3.44 15.75
N GLU A 43 0.34 2.96 16.98
CA GLU A 43 0.42 3.82 18.17
C GLU A 43 1.47 4.92 18.00
N LYS A 44 2.68 4.55 17.56
CA LYS A 44 3.75 5.53 17.33
C LYS A 44 3.43 6.51 16.20
N LEU A 45 2.90 6.01 15.09
CA LEU A 45 2.55 6.85 13.94
C LEU A 45 1.39 7.79 14.25
N LYS A 46 0.40 7.32 15.02
CA LYS A 46 -0.69 8.17 15.47
C LYS A 46 -0.18 9.30 16.36
N ARG A 47 0.73 9.00 17.27
CA ARG A 47 1.36 10.05 18.09
C ARG A 47 2.11 11.09 17.24
N ILE A 48 2.82 10.63 16.19
CA ILE A 48 3.50 11.52 15.23
C ILE A 48 2.49 12.42 14.50
N GLU A 49 1.33 11.89 14.11
CA GLU A 49 0.26 12.66 13.47
C GLU A 49 -0.40 13.65 14.44
N ASP A 50 -0.84 13.19 15.61
CA ASP A 50 -1.58 13.97 16.59
C ASP A 50 -0.75 15.15 17.14
N GLU A 51 0.57 14.96 17.26
CA GLU A 51 1.51 15.99 17.69
C GLU A 51 2.07 16.84 16.54
N ASP A 52 1.58 16.64 15.30
CA ASP A 52 2.02 17.34 14.07
C ASP A 52 3.55 17.37 13.90
N ARG A 53 4.20 16.23 14.11
CA ARG A 53 5.66 16.10 14.16
C ARG A 53 6.34 16.10 12.81
N VAL A 54 5.62 15.73 11.74
CA VAL A 54 6.12 15.65 10.37
C VAL A 54 5.13 16.30 9.40
N LYS A 55 5.63 16.72 8.25
CA LYS A 55 4.80 17.30 7.19
C LYS A 55 3.91 16.25 6.54
N GLU A 56 4.48 15.11 6.25
CA GLU A 56 3.85 14.04 5.47
C GLU A 56 4.26 12.68 6.02
N LEU A 57 3.31 11.76 6.09
CA LEU A 57 3.53 10.37 6.46
C LEU A 57 3.05 9.46 5.33
N VAL A 58 3.97 8.70 4.73
CA VAL A 58 3.66 7.74 3.68
C VAL A 58 4.10 6.34 4.07
N ILE A 59 3.23 5.37 3.90
CA ILE A 59 3.53 3.95 4.10
C ILE A 59 3.53 3.27 2.73
N PHE A 60 4.69 2.83 2.28
CA PHE A 60 4.82 2.00 1.09
C PHE A 60 4.66 0.53 1.44
N THR A 61 3.77 -0.14 0.76
CA THR A 61 3.56 -1.58 0.87
C THR A 61 3.55 -2.24 -0.50
N SER A 62 3.52 -3.57 -0.55
CA SER A 62 3.63 -4.24 -1.84
C SER A 62 2.74 -5.46 -1.92
N VAL A 63 1.90 -5.51 -2.95
CA VAL A 63 1.14 -6.69 -3.35
C VAL A 63 0.90 -6.66 -4.85
N ASP A 64 1.00 -7.81 -5.53
CA ASP A 64 0.99 -7.86 -7.01
C ASP A 64 -0.33 -8.34 -7.58
N THR A 65 -1.25 -8.87 -6.76
CA THR A 65 -2.58 -9.34 -7.12
C THR A 65 -3.43 -9.60 -5.88
N TRP A 66 -4.58 -10.25 -6.03
CA TRP A 66 -5.56 -10.49 -4.97
C TRP A 66 -5.59 -11.93 -4.47
N GLY A 67 -5.75 -12.10 -3.15
CA GLY A 67 -6.07 -13.36 -2.48
C GLY A 67 -4.96 -14.41 -2.55
N PRO A 68 -5.30 -15.71 -2.59
CA PRO A 68 -4.31 -16.81 -2.57
C PRO A 68 -3.28 -16.74 -3.68
N GLN A 69 -3.57 -16.04 -4.76
CA GLN A 69 -2.61 -15.82 -5.84
C GLN A 69 -1.50 -14.85 -5.41
N ALA A 70 -1.81 -13.86 -4.58
CA ALA A 70 -0.81 -12.98 -4.00
C ALA A 70 0.14 -13.75 -3.07
N ASP A 71 -0.39 -14.66 -2.27
CA ASP A 71 0.41 -15.56 -1.40
C ASP A 71 1.36 -16.43 -2.22
N TYR A 72 0.88 -16.94 -3.37
CA TYR A 72 1.71 -17.73 -4.27
C TYR A 72 2.84 -16.93 -4.91
N ILE A 73 2.57 -15.69 -5.35
CA ILE A 73 3.56 -14.83 -6.00
C ILE A 73 4.62 -14.33 -5.00
N ARG A 74 4.19 -14.02 -3.78
CA ARG A 74 5.06 -13.47 -2.74
C ARG A 74 5.22 -14.47 -1.59
N ASN A 75 6.30 -15.22 -1.61
CA ASN A 75 6.60 -16.16 -0.54
C ASN A 75 6.60 -15.47 0.83
N GLY A 76 5.81 -15.99 1.76
CA GLY A 76 5.65 -15.46 3.11
C GLY A 76 4.63 -14.33 3.26
N LEU A 77 3.93 -13.95 2.20
CA LEU A 77 2.74 -13.13 2.31
C LEU A 77 1.56 -14.01 2.76
N GLU A 78 0.75 -13.47 3.64
CA GLU A 78 -0.59 -13.95 4.00
C GLU A 78 -1.57 -12.82 3.65
N PHE A 79 -2.24 -12.93 2.51
CA PHE A 79 -3.01 -11.83 1.91
C PHE A 79 -4.10 -11.30 2.86
N ASN A 80 -4.81 -12.18 3.56
CA ASN A 80 -5.87 -11.74 4.47
C ASN A 80 -5.29 -10.88 5.60
N ARG A 81 -4.22 -11.32 6.25
CA ARG A 81 -3.54 -10.53 7.28
C ARG A 81 -3.02 -9.20 6.74
N PHE A 82 -2.42 -9.21 5.55
CA PHE A 82 -1.98 -8.00 4.86
C PHE A 82 -3.13 -7.02 4.67
N TRP A 83 -4.28 -7.50 4.21
CA TRP A 83 -5.45 -6.67 3.93
C TRP A 83 -6.10 -6.15 5.21
N ASP A 84 -6.18 -6.98 6.25
CA ASP A 84 -6.68 -6.59 7.56
C ASP A 84 -5.78 -5.54 8.22
N ASN A 85 -4.46 -5.73 8.16
CA ASN A 85 -3.49 -4.75 8.66
C ASN A 85 -3.57 -3.42 7.89
N MET A 86 -3.78 -3.45 6.58
CA MET A 86 -3.99 -2.25 5.78
C MET A 86 -5.26 -1.50 6.21
N ASN A 87 -6.37 -2.21 6.38
CA ASN A 87 -7.61 -1.62 6.92
C ASN A 87 -7.37 -0.98 8.29
N LYS A 88 -6.64 -1.67 9.17
CA LYS A 88 -6.31 -1.19 10.51
C LYS A 88 -5.47 0.09 10.47
N VAL A 89 -4.46 0.16 9.60
CA VAL A 89 -3.66 1.36 9.38
C VAL A 89 -4.52 2.51 8.88
N LEU A 90 -5.33 2.28 7.84
CA LEU A 90 -6.14 3.32 7.22
C LEU A 90 -7.25 3.86 8.13
N SER A 91 -7.82 2.99 9.00
CA SER A 91 -8.83 3.40 9.97
C SER A 91 -8.28 4.10 11.20
N SER A 92 -6.99 3.92 11.52
CA SER A 92 -6.36 4.45 12.72
C SER A 92 -5.58 5.74 12.48
N LEU A 93 -5.12 5.98 11.26
CA LEU A 93 -4.29 7.13 10.89
C LEU A 93 -5.06 8.05 9.95
N ASP A 94 -5.26 9.29 10.37
CA ASP A 94 -6.12 10.24 9.65
C ASP A 94 -5.39 10.98 8.52
N ARG A 95 -4.07 11.14 8.64
CA ARG A 95 -3.23 11.89 7.68
C ARG A 95 -2.30 11.02 6.86
N ALA A 96 -2.00 9.81 7.32
CA ALA A 96 -1.12 8.89 6.60
C ALA A 96 -1.69 8.51 5.24
N VAL A 97 -0.80 8.38 4.28
CA VAL A 97 -1.10 7.88 2.94
C VAL A 97 -0.44 6.53 2.75
N VAL A 98 -1.18 5.53 2.29
CA VAL A 98 -0.62 4.23 1.93
C VAL A 98 -0.45 4.16 0.42
N THR A 99 0.73 3.73 -0.04
CA THR A 99 0.99 3.46 -1.45
C THR A 99 1.28 1.98 -1.64
N ILE A 100 0.40 1.30 -2.37
CA ILE A 100 0.62 -0.08 -2.79
C ILE A 100 1.49 -0.08 -4.03
N MET A 101 2.71 -0.58 -3.90
CA MET A 101 3.61 -0.82 -5.03
C MET A 101 3.31 -2.21 -5.59
N SER A 102 2.79 -2.27 -6.81
CA SER A 102 2.43 -3.51 -7.48
C SER A 102 3.29 -3.72 -8.72
N THR A 103 3.83 -4.93 -8.88
CA THR A 103 4.52 -5.31 -10.10
C THR A 103 3.62 -6.18 -10.96
N TYR A 104 3.00 -5.55 -11.97
CA TYR A 104 2.10 -6.24 -12.89
C TYR A 104 2.85 -7.22 -13.76
N ASN A 105 2.48 -8.48 -13.68
CA ASN A 105 3.16 -9.61 -14.35
C ASN A 105 2.15 -10.68 -14.80
N ALA A 106 2.61 -11.69 -15.51
CA ALA A 106 1.73 -12.74 -16.04
C ALA A 106 0.89 -13.44 -14.97
N LEU A 107 1.44 -13.60 -13.76
CA LEU A 107 0.74 -14.24 -12.65
C LEU A 107 -0.25 -13.29 -11.96
N SER A 108 -0.10 -11.98 -12.11
CA SER A 108 -1.02 -10.99 -11.54
C SER A 108 -2.35 -10.95 -12.27
N VAL A 109 -2.33 -11.11 -13.60
CA VAL A 109 -3.48 -10.90 -14.51
C VAL A 109 -4.78 -11.58 -14.07
N PRO A 110 -4.80 -12.84 -13.61
CA PRO A 110 -6.06 -13.53 -13.30
C PRO A 110 -6.94 -12.82 -12.26
N ASN A 111 -6.34 -12.20 -11.24
CA ASN A 111 -7.07 -11.56 -10.15
C ASN A 111 -6.76 -10.07 -9.93
N TYR A 112 -6.07 -9.44 -10.88
CA TYR A 112 -5.66 -8.03 -10.73
C TYR A 112 -6.84 -7.06 -10.66
N SER A 113 -7.94 -7.34 -11.40
CA SER A 113 -9.17 -6.54 -11.31
C SER A 113 -9.69 -6.46 -9.88
N LYS A 114 -9.65 -7.57 -9.12
CA LYS A 114 -10.08 -7.58 -7.72
C LYS A 114 -9.19 -6.71 -6.83
N LEU A 115 -7.89 -6.63 -7.13
CA LEU A 115 -7.00 -5.71 -6.42
C LEU A 115 -7.38 -4.26 -6.70
N ILE A 116 -7.65 -3.91 -7.96
CA ILE A 116 -8.09 -2.57 -8.35
C ILE A 116 -9.40 -2.21 -7.65
N ASP A 117 -10.40 -3.10 -7.68
CA ASP A 117 -11.70 -2.90 -7.01
C ASP A 117 -11.53 -2.72 -5.50
N GLY A 118 -10.76 -3.60 -4.85
CA GLY A 118 -10.52 -3.50 -3.40
C GLY A 118 -9.80 -2.21 -3.01
N VAL A 119 -8.83 -1.77 -3.79
CA VAL A 119 -8.15 -0.47 -3.58
C VAL A 119 -9.13 0.68 -3.72
N TYR A 120 -10.00 0.63 -4.73
CA TYR A 120 -11.03 1.66 -4.92
C TYR A 120 -12.01 1.74 -3.74
N ASP A 121 -12.46 0.59 -3.25
CA ASP A 121 -13.36 0.53 -2.08
C ASP A 121 -12.70 1.11 -0.83
N LEU A 122 -11.41 0.83 -0.60
CA LEU A 122 -10.65 1.44 0.50
C LEU A 122 -10.48 2.96 0.31
N LYS A 123 -10.22 3.42 -0.92
CA LYS A 123 -10.16 4.85 -1.22
C LYS A 123 -11.46 5.56 -0.87
N LYS A 124 -12.60 4.99 -1.23
CA LYS A 124 -13.92 5.53 -0.89
C LYS A 124 -14.19 5.54 0.61
N THR A 125 -13.76 4.49 1.29
CA THR A 125 -14.03 4.32 2.73
C THR A 125 -13.19 5.27 3.57
N TYR A 126 -11.91 5.46 3.23
CA TYR A 126 -10.94 6.19 4.04
C TYR A 126 -10.43 7.49 3.43
N GLY A 127 -10.89 7.86 2.25
CA GLY A 127 -10.54 9.16 1.63
C GLY A 127 -11.13 10.32 2.40
N SER A 128 -10.36 11.39 2.61
CA SER A 128 -10.83 12.63 3.22
C SER A 128 -10.03 13.82 2.70
N ASP A 129 -10.62 15.03 2.80
CA ASP A 129 -9.95 16.26 2.42
C ASP A 129 -8.80 16.65 3.36
N ASP A 130 -8.78 16.08 4.58
CA ASP A 130 -7.75 16.32 5.58
C ASP A 130 -6.43 15.58 5.28
N ARG A 131 -6.47 14.56 4.42
CA ARG A 131 -5.26 13.84 4.01
C ARG A 131 -4.43 14.67 3.04
N TYR A 132 -3.11 14.59 3.17
CA TYR A 132 -2.15 15.38 2.37
C TYR A 132 -2.43 15.32 0.87
N TRP A 133 -2.77 14.14 0.34
CA TRP A 133 -3.08 13.93 -1.08
C TRP A 133 -4.59 13.83 -1.35
N LYS A 134 -5.46 14.17 -0.39
CA LYS A 134 -6.91 13.96 -0.44
C LYS A 134 -7.32 12.50 -0.74
N SER A 135 -6.40 11.58 -0.55
CA SER A 135 -6.58 10.15 -0.76
C SER A 135 -5.81 9.36 0.28
N ALA A 136 -6.48 8.38 0.88
CA ALA A 136 -5.87 7.49 1.87
C ALA A 136 -4.91 6.47 1.24
N LEU A 137 -5.12 6.14 -0.04
CA LEU A 137 -4.48 5.00 -0.67
C LEU A 137 -4.22 5.24 -2.15
N PHE A 138 -3.02 4.85 -2.61
CA PHE A 138 -2.64 4.82 -4.01
C PHE A 138 -2.23 3.41 -4.43
N LEU A 139 -2.53 3.06 -5.67
CA LEU A 139 -1.99 1.88 -6.35
C LEU A 139 -0.98 2.35 -7.39
N ASP A 140 0.30 2.14 -7.10
CA ASP A 140 1.39 2.37 -8.05
C ASP A 140 1.71 1.04 -8.75
N SER A 141 1.32 0.96 -10.02
CA SER A 141 1.44 -0.26 -10.81
C SER A 141 2.49 -0.10 -11.89
N SER A 142 3.62 -0.78 -11.72
CA SER A 142 4.65 -0.91 -12.74
C SER A 142 4.59 -2.30 -13.39
N TYR A 143 4.91 -2.39 -14.68
CA TYR A 143 4.98 -3.70 -15.35
C TYR A 143 6.34 -4.37 -15.17
N LEU A 144 6.32 -5.70 -15.02
CA LEU A 144 7.54 -6.49 -14.90
C LEU A 144 8.30 -6.51 -16.23
N ARG A 145 9.59 -6.13 -16.20
CA ARG A 145 10.49 -6.18 -17.36
C ARG A 145 11.36 -7.44 -17.37
N PHE A 146 11.73 -7.89 -16.19
CA PHE A 146 12.61 -9.03 -15.97
C PHE A 146 12.14 -9.83 -14.75
N PRO A 147 12.19 -11.18 -14.78
CA PRO A 147 12.61 -12.03 -15.91
C PRO A 147 11.54 -12.09 -17.03
N THR A 148 11.96 -12.20 -18.28
CA THR A 148 11.07 -12.11 -19.45
C THR A 148 9.96 -13.17 -19.48
N HIS A 149 10.22 -14.36 -18.95
CA HIS A 149 9.25 -15.45 -18.87
C HIS A 149 8.10 -15.20 -17.85
N GLN A 150 8.15 -14.13 -17.07
CA GLN A 150 7.07 -13.73 -16.15
C GLN A 150 6.37 -12.45 -16.60
N THR A 151 6.80 -11.84 -17.69
CA THR A 151 6.14 -10.64 -18.22
C THR A 151 4.77 -10.98 -18.80
N VAL A 152 3.86 -10.02 -18.86
CA VAL A 152 2.53 -10.23 -19.48
C VAL A 152 2.61 -10.58 -20.96
N GLN A 153 3.72 -10.27 -21.62
CA GLN A 153 3.95 -10.56 -23.03
C GLN A 153 4.01 -12.06 -23.36
N VAL A 154 4.28 -12.92 -22.38
CA VAL A 154 4.29 -14.38 -22.60
C VAL A 154 2.90 -15.00 -22.57
N LEU A 155 1.88 -14.24 -22.16
CA LEU A 155 0.52 -14.76 -22.10
C LEU A 155 -0.08 -14.97 -23.50
N PRO A 156 -0.86 -16.05 -23.69
CA PRO A 156 -1.62 -16.25 -24.91
C PRO A 156 -2.57 -15.07 -25.21
N GLN A 157 -2.83 -14.81 -26.48
CA GLN A 157 -3.68 -13.68 -26.93
C GLN A 157 -5.08 -13.64 -26.29
N VAL A 158 -5.60 -14.78 -25.84
CA VAL A 158 -6.88 -14.86 -25.14
C VAL A 158 -6.92 -13.98 -23.88
N TRP A 159 -5.78 -13.65 -23.29
CA TRP A 159 -5.66 -12.77 -22.14
C TRP A 159 -5.69 -11.27 -22.47
N ASN A 160 -5.49 -10.90 -23.74
CA ASN A 160 -5.43 -9.49 -24.15
C ASN A 160 -6.69 -8.71 -23.75
N LYS A 161 -7.87 -9.34 -23.94
CA LYS A 161 -9.14 -8.72 -23.54
C LYS A 161 -9.15 -8.38 -22.06
N LYS A 162 -8.76 -9.31 -21.20
CA LYS A 162 -8.73 -9.10 -19.74
C LYS A 162 -7.72 -8.04 -19.33
N ILE A 163 -6.54 -8.03 -19.94
CA ILE A 163 -5.52 -7.00 -19.68
C ILE A 163 -6.05 -5.62 -20.05
N TYR A 164 -6.72 -5.51 -21.21
CA TYR A 164 -7.32 -4.25 -21.64
C TYR A 164 -8.45 -3.77 -20.69
N GLU A 165 -9.33 -4.68 -20.27
CA GLU A 165 -10.38 -4.40 -19.31
C GLU A 165 -9.81 -3.92 -17.98
N GLN A 166 -8.70 -4.47 -17.51
CA GLN A 166 -8.01 -4.04 -16.29
C GLN A 166 -7.40 -2.65 -16.42
N ALA A 167 -6.84 -2.31 -17.57
CA ALA A 167 -6.34 -0.97 -17.85
C ALA A 167 -7.49 0.04 -17.84
N GLN A 168 -8.62 -0.26 -18.51
CA GLN A 168 -9.80 0.60 -18.48
C GLN A 168 -10.37 0.78 -17.07
N LEU A 169 -10.40 -0.27 -16.26
CA LEU A 169 -10.86 -0.21 -14.89
C LEU A 169 -9.97 0.70 -14.03
N ALA A 170 -8.66 0.60 -14.20
CA ALA A 170 -7.70 1.45 -13.50
C ALA A 170 -7.85 2.92 -13.90
N ASP A 171 -8.02 3.20 -15.19
CA ASP A 171 -8.26 4.54 -15.71
C ASP A 171 -9.57 5.13 -15.14
N PHE A 172 -10.65 4.35 -15.13
CA PHE A 172 -11.93 4.76 -14.60
C PHE A 172 -11.84 5.18 -13.11
N TYR A 173 -11.10 4.42 -12.29
CA TYR A 173 -10.94 4.71 -10.87
C TYR A 173 -9.85 5.76 -10.57
N SER A 174 -9.07 6.17 -11.55
CA SER A 174 -8.08 7.24 -11.42
C SER A 174 -8.68 8.64 -11.62
N ILE A 175 -9.88 8.73 -12.22
CA ILE A 175 -10.58 10.01 -12.41
C ILE A 175 -11.09 10.47 -11.03
N PRO A 176 -10.71 11.68 -10.55
CA PRO A 176 -11.28 12.23 -9.33
C PRO A 176 -12.81 12.34 -9.47
N ALA A 177 -13.53 11.89 -8.44
CA ALA A 177 -14.98 11.99 -8.39
C ALA A 177 -15.41 13.46 -8.19
#